data_ce4cc0a86b25d2919091fece61e52fed
#
_entry.id   ce4cc0a86b25d2919091fece61e52fed
#
_cell.length_a   1.000
_cell.length_b   1.000
_cell.length_c   1.000
_cell.angle_alpha   90.00
_cell.angle_beta   90.00
_cell.angle_gamma   90.00
#
_symmetry.space_group_name_H-M   'P 1'
#
loop_
_entity.id
_entity.type
_entity.pdbx_description
1 polymer ?
#
loop_
_entity_poly.entity_id
_entity_poly.type
_entity_poly.pdbx_seq_one_letter_code
_entity_poly.pdbx_strand_id
1 'polypeptide(L)'
;MPVFSTHFKSDGISISLHTTRIYNGKTMPNLEASFRALRVLHTAKDLFNQYGFHKVGIDRIIAESKVTKATFYNHFHSKERLIEMCLTFQKDGLKEEVFSIIHSYRELMVFDKLRKIFYLHANLEGLYRLPFKAIFEIEKFYPTAYKVVVDYRNWLVTQIHGLLLTVKPAALIEDAHMFLFAIDGAMVQLLSKEETDERDKLLDYFLRKLSEY
;
A
#
# COMPACT_ATOMS: atom_id res chain seq x y z
N MET A 1 17.89 19.65 -18.58
CA MET A 1 18.85 18.67 -18.04
C MET A 1 18.06 17.57 -17.37
N PRO A 2 18.25 16.30 -17.71
CA PRO A 2 17.41 15.22 -17.16
C PRO A 2 17.77 14.99 -15.70
N VAL A 3 16.74 15.03 -14.85
CA VAL A 3 16.82 14.58 -13.46
C VAL A 3 16.86 13.06 -13.51
N PHE A 4 18.02 12.47 -13.28
CA PHE A 4 18.12 11.01 -13.13
C PHE A 4 17.45 10.60 -11.82
N SER A 5 16.25 10.08 -11.93
CA SER A 5 15.59 9.34 -10.86
C SER A 5 16.25 7.96 -10.79
N THR A 6 17.03 7.69 -9.75
CA THR A 6 17.52 6.32 -9.50
C THR A 6 16.37 5.48 -8.96
N HIS A 7 15.78 4.69 -9.82
CA HIS A 7 14.80 3.68 -9.47
C HIS A 7 15.55 2.43 -9.02
N PHE A 8 15.39 2.05 -7.78
CA PHE A 8 15.90 0.79 -7.25
C PHE A 8 14.75 -0.22 -7.20
N LYS A 9 14.85 -1.28 -8.00
CA LYS A 9 13.91 -2.40 -7.96
C LYS A 9 14.42 -3.44 -6.97
N SER A 10 13.74 -3.57 -5.84
CA SER A 10 13.76 -4.75 -5.00
C SER A 10 12.32 -5.24 -4.95
N ASP A 11 12.09 -6.46 -5.39
CA ASP A 11 10.77 -7.13 -5.39
C ASP A 11 9.64 -6.38 -6.15
N GLY A 12 9.98 -5.69 -7.23
CA GLY A 12 9.02 -5.02 -8.12
C GLY A 12 8.60 -3.61 -7.72
N ILE A 13 9.12 -3.05 -6.63
CA ILE A 13 8.71 -1.73 -6.10
C ILE A 13 9.79 -0.69 -6.36
N SER A 14 9.40 0.44 -6.98
CA SER A 14 10.25 1.59 -7.25
C SER A 14 10.08 2.67 -6.19
N ILE A 15 11.18 3.05 -5.49
CA ILE A 15 11.16 4.13 -4.51
C ILE A 15 12.03 5.28 -5.00
N SER A 16 11.45 6.48 -5.02
CA SER A 16 12.20 7.72 -5.21
C SER A 16 12.57 8.32 -3.85
N LEU A 17 13.77 8.04 -3.36
CA LEU A 17 14.33 8.67 -2.16
C LEU A 17 15.25 9.81 -2.59
N HIS A 18 14.79 11.05 -2.42
CA HIS A 18 15.59 12.24 -2.68
C HIS A 18 16.44 12.56 -1.45
N THR A 19 17.62 11.94 -1.35
CA THR A 19 18.70 12.42 -0.48
C THR A 19 19.87 12.83 -1.35
N THR A 20 19.99 14.13 -1.56
CA THR A 20 21.06 14.71 -2.38
C THR A 20 22.16 15.31 -1.50
N ARG A 21 23.38 14.84 -1.67
CA ARG A 21 24.59 15.47 -1.14
C ARG A 21 25.29 16.20 -2.27
N ILE A 22 25.55 17.49 -2.10
CA ILE A 22 26.27 18.28 -3.10
C ILE A 22 27.77 18.08 -2.90
N TYR A 23 28.48 17.58 -3.90
CA TYR A 23 29.93 17.50 -3.96
C TYR A 23 30.39 18.09 -5.28
N ASN A 24 31.26 19.11 -5.24
CA ASN A 24 31.77 19.83 -6.42
C ASN A 24 30.68 20.29 -7.41
N GLY A 25 29.57 20.83 -6.93
CA GLY A 25 28.48 21.32 -7.79
C GLY A 25 27.64 20.25 -8.49
N LYS A 26 27.93 18.98 -8.27
CA LYS A 26 27.12 17.84 -8.75
C LYS A 26 26.40 17.16 -7.60
N THR A 27 25.10 16.99 -7.74
CA THR A 27 24.26 16.19 -6.83
C THR A 27 24.53 14.71 -7.06
N MET A 28 25.19 14.05 -6.09
CA MET A 28 25.36 12.61 -6.09
C MET A 28 24.33 11.98 -5.15
N PRO A 29 23.59 10.94 -5.57
CA PRO A 29 22.71 10.21 -4.66
C PRO A 29 23.59 9.57 -3.57
N ASN A 30 23.25 9.82 -2.30
CA ASN A 30 23.88 9.09 -1.20
C ASN A 30 23.25 7.69 -1.09
N LEU A 31 23.71 6.76 -1.93
CA LEU A 31 23.22 5.38 -1.99
C LEU A 31 23.24 4.72 -0.61
N GLU A 32 24.27 4.92 0.18
CA GLU A 32 24.37 4.32 1.51
C GLU A 32 23.33 4.86 2.48
N ALA A 33 23.04 6.17 2.43
CA ALA A 33 21.96 6.77 3.21
C ALA A 33 20.58 6.23 2.76
N SER A 34 20.39 6.04 1.45
CA SER A 34 19.17 5.43 0.89
C SER A 34 18.98 3.99 1.36
N PHE A 35 20.03 3.16 1.39
CA PHE A 35 19.97 1.78 1.92
C PHE A 35 19.63 1.73 3.41
N ARG A 36 20.17 2.64 4.21
CA ARG A 36 19.87 2.73 5.64
C ARG A 36 18.40 3.12 5.87
N ALA A 37 17.89 4.10 5.11
CA ALA A 37 16.50 4.51 5.18
C ALA A 37 15.55 3.39 4.77
N LEU A 38 15.84 2.67 3.68
CA LEU A 38 15.06 1.51 3.24
C LEU A 38 15.03 0.41 4.32
N ARG A 39 16.16 0.11 4.92
CA ARG A 39 16.23 -0.89 6.00
C ARG A 39 15.36 -0.49 7.18
N VAL A 40 15.33 0.79 7.57
CA VAL A 40 14.43 1.30 8.62
C VAL A 40 12.97 1.15 8.20
N LEU A 41 12.60 1.49 6.96
CA LEU A 41 11.23 1.35 6.45
C LEU A 41 10.76 -0.11 6.47
N HIS A 42 11.59 -1.04 5.98
CA HIS A 42 11.26 -2.47 6.00
C HIS A 42 11.11 -3.00 7.43
N THR A 43 12.08 -2.71 8.31
CA THR A 43 12.01 -3.10 9.72
C THR A 43 10.77 -2.52 10.40
N ALA A 44 10.47 -1.25 10.19
CA ALA A 44 9.30 -0.60 10.76
C ALA A 44 8.00 -1.22 10.26
N LYS A 45 7.88 -1.47 8.93
CA LYS A 45 6.74 -2.15 8.33
C LYS A 45 6.48 -3.51 8.99
N ASP A 46 7.51 -4.32 9.13
CA ASP A 46 7.39 -5.66 9.71
C ASP A 46 6.98 -5.59 11.18
N LEU A 47 7.59 -4.70 11.96
CA LEU A 47 7.23 -4.46 13.35
C LEU A 47 5.79 -3.95 13.50
N PHE A 48 5.36 -2.99 12.69
CA PHE A 48 3.99 -2.48 12.72
C PHE A 48 2.97 -3.55 12.33
N ASN A 49 3.28 -4.38 11.33
CA ASN A 49 2.42 -5.51 10.97
C ASN A 49 2.29 -6.52 12.11
N GLN A 50 3.38 -6.81 12.82
CA GLN A 50 3.40 -7.82 13.88
C GLN A 50 2.81 -7.31 15.20
N TYR A 51 3.17 -6.10 15.63
CA TYR A 51 2.88 -5.61 16.99
C TYR A 51 1.91 -4.42 17.04
N GLY A 52 1.56 -3.83 15.90
CA GLY A 52 0.74 -2.62 15.81
C GLY A 52 1.53 -1.32 15.91
N PHE A 53 0.91 -0.26 15.46
CA PHE A 53 1.57 1.05 15.40
C PHE A 53 1.87 1.62 16.79
N HIS A 54 1.00 1.38 17.78
CA HIS A 54 1.15 1.97 19.12
C HIS A 54 2.24 1.30 19.94
N LYS A 55 2.33 -0.04 19.89
CA LYS A 55 3.26 -0.83 20.71
C LYS A 55 4.72 -0.73 20.25
N VAL A 56 4.97 -0.34 19.02
CA VAL A 56 6.32 -0.24 18.45
C VAL A 56 6.91 1.13 18.72
N GLY A 57 7.96 1.19 19.56
CA GLY A 57 8.72 2.42 19.83
C GLY A 57 9.84 2.67 18.83
N ILE A 58 10.26 3.94 18.69
CA ILE A 58 11.37 4.34 17.80
C ILE A 58 12.68 3.62 18.18
N ASP A 59 12.99 3.50 19.47
CA ASP A 59 14.23 2.87 19.93
C ASP A 59 14.30 1.39 19.53
N ARG A 60 13.17 0.68 19.52
CA ARG A 60 13.09 -0.70 19.00
C ARG A 60 13.37 -0.75 17.50
N ILE A 61 12.78 0.16 16.72
CA ILE A 61 13.01 0.23 15.27
C ILE A 61 14.49 0.51 14.97
N ILE A 62 15.11 1.46 15.70
CA ILE A 62 16.53 1.78 15.57
C ILE A 62 17.39 0.56 15.86
N ALA A 63 17.13 -0.13 16.96
CA ALA A 63 17.90 -1.32 17.36
C ALA A 63 17.78 -2.44 16.33
N GLU A 64 16.56 -2.80 15.90
CA GLU A 64 16.33 -3.89 14.95
C GLU A 64 16.81 -3.56 13.54
N SER A 65 16.71 -2.29 13.11
CA SER A 65 17.23 -1.84 11.81
C SER A 65 18.75 -1.63 11.79
N LYS A 66 19.43 -1.74 12.94
CA LYS A 66 20.89 -1.56 13.10
C LYS A 66 21.40 -0.23 12.52
N VAL A 67 20.65 0.85 12.77
CA VAL A 67 21.05 2.22 12.43
C VAL A 67 21.32 3.02 13.70
N THR A 68 22.04 4.15 13.57
CA THR A 68 22.21 5.06 14.71
C THR A 68 20.96 5.95 14.90
N LYS A 69 20.76 6.44 16.12
CA LYS A 69 19.70 7.40 16.44
C LYS A 69 19.78 8.65 15.56
N ALA A 70 20.97 9.16 15.33
CA ALA A 70 21.21 10.28 14.43
C ALA A 70 20.77 9.96 12.98
N THR A 71 21.11 8.79 12.47
CA THR A 71 20.68 8.35 11.14
C THR A 71 19.14 8.31 11.04
N PHE A 72 18.48 7.77 12.05
CA PHE A 72 17.02 7.72 12.08
C PHE A 72 16.40 9.11 12.00
N TYR A 73 16.78 10.01 12.91
CA TYR A 73 16.20 11.35 12.96
C TYR A 73 16.56 12.22 11.75
N ASN A 74 17.70 12.01 11.12
CA ASN A 74 18.05 12.68 9.87
C ASN A 74 17.12 12.31 8.70
N HIS A 75 16.55 11.11 8.69
CA HIS A 75 15.68 10.66 7.62
C HIS A 75 14.19 10.82 7.93
N PHE A 76 13.79 10.54 9.15
CA PHE A 76 12.36 10.39 9.49
C PHE A 76 11.82 11.47 10.44
N HIS A 77 12.69 12.14 11.21
CA HIS A 77 12.36 13.20 12.17
C HIS A 77 11.40 12.80 13.30
N SER A 78 10.36 12.00 13.02
CA SER A 78 9.35 11.56 13.98
C SER A 78 8.81 10.16 13.65
N LYS A 79 8.10 9.55 14.61
CA LYS A 79 7.38 8.29 14.40
C LYS A 79 6.24 8.45 13.39
N GLU A 80 5.50 9.56 13.47
CA GLU A 80 4.41 9.84 12.52
C GLU A 80 4.92 9.91 11.09
N ARG A 81 6.04 10.63 10.87
CA ARG A 81 6.65 10.71 9.55
C ARG A 81 7.13 9.36 9.03
N LEU A 82 7.69 8.51 9.91
CA LEU A 82 8.07 7.15 9.56
C LEU A 82 6.84 6.32 9.15
N ILE A 83 5.73 6.40 9.91
CA ILE A 83 4.48 5.70 9.59
C ILE A 83 3.95 6.18 8.24
N GLU A 84 3.90 7.50 8.03
CA GLU A 84 3.49 8.10 6.76
C GLU A 84 4.32 7.58 5.58
N MET A 85 5.65 7.51 5.73
CA MET A 85 6.55 7.00 4.69
C MET A 85 6.35 5.49 4.46
N CYS A 86 6.14 4.69 5.50
CA CYS A 86 5.82 3.27 5.35
C CYS A 86 4.52 3.06 4.57
N LEU A 87 3.47 3.83 4.91
CA LEU A 87 2.18 3.75 4.23
C LEU A 87 2.25 4.26 2.79
N THR A 88 3.00 5.33 2.54
CA THR A 88 3.25 5.85 1.18
C THR A 88 3.94 4.81 0.32
N PHE A 89 4.93 4.13 0.86
CA PHE A 89 5.64 3.06 0.16
C PHE A 89 4.69 1.91 -0.24
N GLN A 90 3.84 1.44 0.70
CA GLN A 90 2.84 0.40 0.40
C GLN A 90 1.82 0.88 -0.63
N LYS A 91 1.32 2.12 -0.47
CA LYS A 91 0.38 2.75 -1.40
C LYS A 91 0.93 2.82 -2.82
N ASP A 92 2.19 3.23 -2.99
CA ASP A 92 2.78 3.41 -4.31
C ASP A 92 2.94 2.05 -5.01
N GLY A 93 3.40 1.00 -4.30
CA GLY A 93 3.43 -0.36 -4.83
C GLY A 93 2.04 -0.89 -5.19
N LEU A 94 1.04 -0.67 -4.33
CA LEU A 94 -0.35 -1.06 -4.64
C LEU A 94 -0.88 -0.35 -5.89
N LYS A 95 -0.58 0.94 -6.07
CA LYS A 95 -0.97 1.68 -7.27
C LYS A 95 -0.32 1.13 -8.53
N GLU A 96 0.97 0.81 -8.48
CA GLU A 96 1.69 0.21 -9.61
C GLU A 96 1.05 -1.13 -10.01
N GLU A 97 0.74 -2.00 -9.04
CA GLU A 97 0.09 -3.29 -9.29
C GLU A 97 -1.32 -3.13 -9.87
N VAL A 98 -2.14 -2.23 -9.29
CA VAL A 98 -3.49 -1.95 -9.82
C VAL A 98 -3.41 -1.40 -11.24
N PHE A 99 -2.51 -0.45 -11.52
CA PHE A 99 -2.29 0.04 -12.87
C PHE A 99 -1.85 -1.06 -13.84
N SER A 100 -0.97 -1.94 -13.41
CA SER A 100 -0.56 -3.10 -14.21
C SER A 100 -1.75 -4.00 -14.54
N ILE A 101 -2.60 -4.31 -13.56
CA ILE A 101 -3.81 -5.11 -13.77
C ILE A 101 -4.75 -4.44 -14.78
N ILE A 102 -4.97 -3.14 -14.65
CA ILE A 102 -5.92 -2.40 -15.48
C ILE A 102 -5.41 -2.29 -16.92
N HIS A 103 -4.14 -1.95 -17.12
CA HIS A 103 -3.62 -1.50 -18.43
C HIS A 103 -2.75 -2.54 -19.14
N SER A 104 -1.99 -3.36 -18.42
CA SER A 104 -1.07 -4.33 -19.05
C SER A 104 -1.76 -5.63 -19.45
N TYR A 105 -2.79 -6.04 -18.70
CA TYR A 105 -3.57 -7.24 -19.03
C TYR A 105 -4.74 -6.90 -19.96
N ARG A 106 -4.45 -6.51 -21.19
CA ARG A 106 -5.47 -6.08 -22.18
C ARG A 106 -6.46 -7.18 -22.55
N GLU A 107 -6.03 -8.44 -22.53
CA GLU A 107 -6.86 -9.60 -22.89
C GLU A 107 -7.80 -10.06 -21.79
N LEU A 108 -7.61 -9.58 -20.54
CA LEU A 108 -8.48 -9.96 -19.44
C LEU A 108 -9.79 -9.20 -19.50
N MET A 109 -10.88 -9.96 -19.26
CA MET A 109 -12.20 -9.39 -19.02
C MET A 109 -12.21 -8.54 -17.74
N VAL A 110 -13.12 -7.57 -17.67
CA VAL A 110 -13.20 -6.65 -16.52
C VAL A 110 -13.37 -7.37 -15.20
N PHE A 111 -14.19 -8.42 -15.16
CA PHE A 111 -14.40 -9.21 -13.95
C PHE A 111 -13.16 -9.98 -13.51
N ASP A 112 -12.30 -10.41 -14.44
CA ASP A 112 -11.01 -11.03 -14.09
C ASP A 112 -10.03 -10.00 -13.55
N LYS A 113 -10.05 -8.76 -14.06
CA LYS A 113 -9.29 -7.64 -13.50
C LYS A 113 -9.74 -7.31 -12.07
N LEU A 114 -11.06 -7.25 -11.84
CA LEU A 114 -11.62 -7.05 -10.50
C LEU A 114 -11.22 -8.18 -9.56
N ARG A 115 -11.27 -9.43 -10.01
CA ARG A 115 -10.79 -10.59 -9.25
C ARG A 115 -9.32 -10.46 -8.84
N LYS A 116 -8.45 -10.05 -9.76
CA LYS A 116 -7.02 -9.80 -9.48
C LYS A 116 -6.84 -8.65 -8.47
N ILE A 117 -7.59 -7.55 -8.61
CA ILE A 117 -7.58 -6.43 -7.66
C ILE A 117 -8.02 -6.90 -6.27
N PHE A 118 -9.06 -7.74 -6.20
CA PHE A 118 -9.52 -8.29 -4.93
C PHE A 118 -8.41 -9.11 -4.23
N TYR A 119 -7.79 -10.07 -4.92
CA TYR A 119 -6.74 -10.90 -4.33
C TYR A 119 -5.44 -10.15 -4.04
N LEU A 120 -5.14 -9.08 -4.78
CA LEU A 120 -4.04 -8.19 -4.45
C LEU A 120 -4.22 -7.56 -3.06
N HIS A 121 -5.46 -7.21 -2.70
CA HIS A 121 -5.78 -6.55 -1.43
C HIS A 121 -6.13 -7.55 -0.33
N ALA A 122 -6.91 -8.58 -0.63
CA ALA A 122 -7.31 -9.61 0.32
C ALA A 122 -6.20 -10.64 0.54
N ASN A 123 -5.02 -10.16 0.99
CA ASN A 123 -3.83 -10.96 1.23
C ASN A 123 -3.08 -10.44 2.47
N LEU A 124 -2.95 -11.28 3.50
CA LEU A 124 -2.26 -10.91 4.75
C LEU A 124 -0.75 -10.74 4.59
N GLU A 125 -0.14 -11.34 3.58
CA GLU A 125 1.29 -11.15 3.27
C GLU A 125 1.52 -10.03 2.24
N GLY A 126 0.42 -9.43 1.71
CA GLY A 126 0.45 -8.42 0.68
C GLY A 126 0.68 -7.00 1.20
N LEU A 127 0.81 -6.09 0.23
CA LEU A 127 1.06 -4.67 0.48
C LEU A 127 -0.09 -3.97 1.21
N TYR A 128 -1.32 -4.47 1.11
CA TYR A 128 -2.49 -3.85 1.72
C TYR A 128 -2.64 -4.12 3.21
N ARG A 129 -1.93 -5.11 3.78
CA ARG A 129 -2.01 -5.46 5.21
C ARG A 129 -1.72 -4.27 6.12
N LEU A 130 -0.64 -3.53 5.88
CA LEU A 130 -0.29 -2.36 6.70
C LEU A 130 -1.28 -1.20 6.55
N PRO A 131 -1.68 -0.77 5.34
CA PRO A 131 -2.76 0.19 5.14
C PRO A 131 -4.08 -0.22 5.79
N PHE A 132 -4.48 -1.49 5.66
CA PHE A 132 -5.69 -2.00 6.30
C PHE A 132 -5.65 -1.88 7.83
N LYS A 133 -4.54 -2.29 8.44
CA LYS A 133 -4.34 -2.15 9.88
C LYS A 133 -4.38 -0.69 10.35
N ALA A 134 -3.85 0.21 9.55
CA ALA A 134 -3.82 1.63 9.84
C ALA A 134 -5.23 2.24 9.96
N ILE A 135 -6.24 1.71 9.24
CA ILE A 135 -7.64 2.18 9.30
C ILE A 135 -8.15 2.18 10.76
N PHE A 136 -7.77 1.18 11.54
CA PHE A 136 -8.29 0.97 12.89
C PHE A 136 -7.40 1.56 13.98
N GLU A 137 -6.12 1.79 13.71
CA GLU A 137 -5.17 2.10 14.78
C GLU A 137 -4.70 3.55 14.82
N ILE A 138 -4.64 4.28 13.69
CA ILE A 138 -3.83 5.50 13.64
C ILE A 138 -4.60 6.82 13.45
N GLU A 139 -5.88 6.79 13.14
CA GLU A 139 -6.67 7.99 12.82
C GLU A 139 -6.48 9.14 13.81
N LYS A 140 -6.63 8.84 15.11
CA LYS A 140 -6.58 9.87 16.18
C LYS A 140 -5.16 10.33 16.52
N PHE A 141 -4.16 9.47 16.33
CA PHE A 141 -2.81 9.68 16.84
C PHE A 141 -1.82 10.13 15.76
N TYR A 142 -2.08 9.78 14.51
CA TYR A 142 -1.21 10.04 13.36
C TYR A 142 -2.04 10.47 12.15
N PRO A 143 -2.76 11.61 12.23
CA PRO A 143 -3.73 12.01 11.21
C PRO A 143 -3.12 12.25 9.83
N THR A 144 -1.89 12.76 9.76
CA THR A 144 -1.17 12.96 8.50
C THR A 144 -0.87 11.62 7.82
N ALA A 145 -0.42 10.63 8.59
CA ALA A 145 -0.19 9.28 8.07
C ALA A 145 -1.51 8.57 7.70
N TYR A 146 -2.57 8.77 8.48
CA TYR A 146 -3.91 8.22 8.18
C TYR A 146 -4.45 8.72 6.84
N LYS A 147 -4.23 9.99 6.52
CA LYS A 147 -4.64 10.58 5.23
C LYS A 147 -4.10 9.80 4.04
N VAL A 148 -2.88 9.24 4.11
CA VAL A 148 -2.31 8.42 3.02
C VAL A 148 -3.21 7.22 2.68
N VAL A 149 -3.78 6.59 3.71
CA VAL A 149 -4.68 5.43 3.54
C VAL A 149 -6.03 5.87 2.97
N VAL A 150 -6.60 6.96 3.49
CA VAL A 150 -7.88 7.51 3.00
C VAL A 150 -7.75 7.89 1.52
N ASP A 151 -6.70 8.62 1.15
CA ASP A 151 -6.47 9.05 -0.23
C ASP A 151 -6.26 7.84 -1.18
N TYR A 152 -5.59 6.79 -0.71
CA TYR A 152 -5.45 5.55 -1.46
C TYR A 152 -6.79 4.86 -1.69
N ARG A 153 -7.60 4.71 -0.66
CA ARG A 153 -8.91 4.04 -0.74
C ARG A 153 -9.86 4.76 -1.67
N ASN A 154 -9.91 6.10 -1.60
CA ASN A 154 -10.69 6.93 -2.51
C ASN A 154 -10.22 6.77 -3.96
N TRP A 155 -8.90 6.77 -4.18
CA TRP A 155 -8.33 6.51 -5.49
C TRP A 155 -8.71 5.12 -6.01
N LEU A 156 -8.62 4.08 -5.18
CA LEU A 156 -8.97 2.71 -5.56
C LEU A 156 -10.44 2.59 -5.98
N VAL A 157 -11.36 3.20 -5.23
CA VAL A 157 -12.79 3.26 -5.59
C VAL A 157 -12.96 3.90 -6.96
N THR A 158 -12.25 5.00 -7.25
CA THR A 158 -12.30 5.65 -8.57
C THR A 158 -11.82 4.72 -9.70
N GLN A 159 -10.75 3.94 -9.47
CA GLN A 159 -10.24 2.99 -10.47
C GLN A 159 -11.24 1.85 -10.71
N ILE A 160 -11.82 1.29 -9.66
CA ILE A 160 -12.83 0.22 -9.74
C ILE A 160 -14.07 0.73 -10.47
N HIS A 161 -14.57 1.91 -10.13
CA HIS A 161 -15.71 2.53 -10.80
C HIS A 161 -15.43 2.74 -12.30
N GLY A 162 -14.23 3.25 -12.65
CA GLY A 162 -13.82 3.39 -14.04
C GLY A 162 -13.81 2.06 -14.82
N LEU A 163 -13.38 0.96 -14.17
CA LEU A 163 -13.46 -0.38 -14.77
C LEU A 163 -14.91 -0.83 -14.97
N LEU A 164 -15.77 -0.63 -13.98
CA LEU A 164 -17.20 -1.01 -14.06
C LEU A 164 -17.92 -0.27 -15.18
N LEU A 165 -17.65 1.03 -15.35
CA LEU A 165 -18.25 1.84 -16.44
C LEU A 165 -17.93 1.32 -17.83
N THR A 166 -16.84 0.58 -18.03
CA THR A 166 -16.49 0.01 -19.34
C THR A 166 -17.42 -1.14 -19.77
N VAL A 167 -18.09 -1.81 -18.82
CA VAL A 167 -18.98 -2.95 -19.09
C VAL A 167 -20.43 -2.68 -18.67
N LYS A 168 -20.64 -1.73 -17.77
CA LYS A 168 -21.95 -1.31 -17.25
C LYS A 168 -21.99 0.21 -17.24
N PRO A 169 -22.46 0.86 -18.33
CA PRO A 169 -22.50 2.32 -18.42
C PRO A 169 -23.33 3.02 -17.32
N ALA A 170 -24.26 2.29 -16.70
CA ALA A 170 -25.07 2.77 -15.58
C ALA A 170 -24.50 2.37 -14.20
N ALA A 171 -23.24 1.92 -14.12
CA ALA A 171 -22.60 1.59 -12.85
C ALA A 171 -22.53 2.84 -11.95
N LEU A 172 -22.92 2.67 -10.70
CA LEU A 172 -22.85 3.71 -9.68
C LEU A 172 -21.51 3.64 -8.93
N ILE A 173 -21.11 4.75 -8.35
CA ILE A 173 -19.91 4.79 -7.50
C ILE A 173 -20.08 3.89 -6.26
N GLU A 174 -21.31 3.67 -5.82
CA GLU A 174 -21.69 2.76 -4.74
C GLU A 174 -21.34 1.30 -5.08
N ASP A 175 -21.41 0.88 -6.34
CA ASP A 175 -20.97 -0.46 -6.77
C ASP A 175 -19.47 -0.66 -6.47
N ALA A 176 -18.66 0.38 -6.68
CA ALA A 176 -17.23 0.36 -6.35
C ALA A 176 -16.97 0.41 -4.84
N HIS A 177 -17.78 1.16 -4.08
CA HIS A 177 -17.71 1.13 -2.62
C HIS A 177 -18.07 -0.24 -2.05
N MET A 178 -19.10 -0.90 -2.58
CA MET A 178 -19.48 -2.26 -2.18
C MET A 178 -18.32 -3.25 -2.46
N PHE A 179 -17.61 -3.09 -3.58
CA PHE A 179 -16.43 -3.91 -3.86
C PHE A 179 -15.32 -3.69 -2.84
N LEU A 180 -15.06 -2.44 -2.44
CA LEU A 180 -14.10 -2.13 -1.39
C LEU A 180 -14.50 -2.74 -0.05
N PHE A 181 -15.80 -2.72 0.31
CA PHE A 181 -16.31 -3.38 1.51
C PHE A 181 -16.15 -4.90 1.45
N ALA A 182 -16.28 -5.51 0.26
CA ALA A 182 -15.98 -6.94 0.09
C ALA A 182 -14.50 -7.25 0.34
N ILE A 183 -13.58 -6.40 -0.11
CA ILE A 183 -12.16 -6.50 0.21
C ILE A 183 -11.91 -6.41 1.72
N ASP A 184 -12.51 -5.40 2.38
CA ASP A 184 -12.35 -5.20 3.83
C ASP A 184 -12.90 -6.39 4.62
N GLY A 185 -14.08 -6.91 4.24
CA GLY A 185 -14.67 -8.11 4.83
C GLY A 185 -13.78 -9.35 4.69
N ALA A 186 -13.19 -9.54 3.50
CA ALA A 186 -12.22 -10.63 3.26
C ALA A 186 -10.96 -10.48 4.13
N MET A 187 -10.44 -9.26 4.32
CA MET A 187 -9.30 -9.02 5.20
C MET A 187 -9.62 -9.33 6.67
N VAL A 188 -10.83 -8.96 7.13
CA VAL A 188 -11.30 -9.31 8.49
C VAL A 188 -11.38 -10.82 8.66
N GLN A 189 -11.98 -11.53 7.69
CA GLN A 189 -12.10 -12.99 7.70
C GLN A 189 -10.73 -13.69 7.76
N LEU A 190 -9.77 -13.25 6.93
CA LEU A 190 -8.40 -13.77 6.97
C LEU A 190 -7.72 -13.55 8.32
N LEU A 191 -7.98 -12.43 9.01
CA LEU A 191 -7.44 -12.14 10.34
C LEU A 191 -8.08 -13.01 11.44
N SER A 192 -9.35 -13.41 11.28
CA SER A 192 -10.05 -14.29 12.22
C SER A 192 -9.69 -15.77 12.05
N LYS A 193 -8.82 -16.11 11.08
CA LYS A 193 -8.41 -17.47 10.74
C LYS A 193 -9.55 -18.40 10.32
N GLU A 194 -10.61 -17.83 9.78
CA GLU A 194 -11.70 -18.59 9.17
C GLU A 194 -11.27 -19.17 7.80
N GLU A 195 -11.97 -20.20 7.34
CA GLU A 195 -11.65 -20.88 6.09
C GLU A 195 -11.76 -19.94 4.88
N THR A 196 -10.80 -20.04 3.96
CA THR A 196 -10.72 -19.16 2.76
C THR A 196 -11.76 -19.48 1.70
N ASP A 197 -12.38 -20.66 1.73
CA ASP A 197 -13.37 -21.12 0.75
C ASP A 197 -14.61 -20.22 0.68
N GLU A 198 -15.03 -19.68 1.81
CA GLU A 198 -16.16 -18.76 1.86
C GLU A 198 -15.86 -17.43 1.18
N ARG A 199 -14.65 -16.91 1.35
CA ARG A 199 -14.19 -15.69 0.71
C ARG A 199 -14.31 -15.79 -0.82
N ASP A 200 -13.84 -16.88 -1.40
CA ASP A 200 -13.83 -17.08 -2.84
C ASP A 200 -15.25 -17.26 -3.39
N LYS A 201 -16.11 -18.00 -2.69
CA LYS A 201 -17.54 -18.14 -3.01
C LYS A 201 -18.27 -16.79 -2.98
N LEU A 202 -18.01 -15.97 -1.96
CA LEU A 202 -18.61 -14.65 -1.83
C LEU A 202 -18.14 -13.70 -2.94
N LEU A 203 -16.86 -13.74 -3.29
CA LEU A 203 -16.34 -12.98 -4.42
C LEU A 203 -17.02 -13.37 -5.73
N ASP A 204 -17.13 -14.68 -6.01
CA ASP A 204 -17.78 -15.20 -7.22
C ASP A 204 -19.27 -14.81 -7.27
N TYR A 205 -19.96 -14.90 -6.14
CA TYR A 205 -21.34 -14.45 -6.03
C TYR A 205 -21.45 -12.94 -6.32
N PHE A 206 -20.61 -12.12 -5.71
CA PHE A 206 -20.62 -10.67 -5.88
C PHE A 206 -20.34 -10.26 -7.33
N LEU A 207 -19.30 -10.83 -7.96
CA LEU A 207 -18.95 -10.53 -9.35
C LEU A 207 -20.07 -10.95 -10.32
N ARG A 208 -20.70 -12.09 -10.08
CA ARG A 208 -21.88 -12.53 -10.86
C ARG A 208 -23.03 -11.53 -10.73
N LYS A 209 -23.33 -11.08 -9.51
CA LYS A 209 -24.39 -10.08 -9.30
C LYS A 209 -24.10 -8.75 -9.98
N LEU A 210 -22.85 -8.31 -10.04
CA LEU A 210 -22.47 -7.14 -10.81
C LEU A 210 -22.66 -7.32 -12.32
N SER A 211 -22.61 -8.54 -12.84
CA SER A 211 -22.79 -8.86 -14.27
C SER A 211 -24.25 -9.02 -14.70
N GLU A 212 -25.19 -9.25 -13.76
CA GLU A 212 -26.60 -9.48 -14.04
C GLU A 212 -27.40 -8.18 -14.27
N TYR A 213 -26.84 -7.03 -13.93
CA TYR A 213 -27.45 -5.68 -14.07
C TYR A 213 -26.68 -4.84 -15.11
#